data_b9ba0f22aab80af590f9abdb3df48fcd
#
_entry.id   b9ba0f22aab80af590f9abdb3df48fcd
#
_cell.length_a   1.000
_cell.length_b   1.000
_cell.length_c   1.000
_cell.angle_alpha   90.00
_cell.angle_beta   90.00
_cell.angle_gamma   90.00
#
_symmetry.space_group_name_H-M   'P 1'
#
loop_
_entity.id
_entity.type
_entity.pdbx_description
1 polymer ?
#
loop_
_entity_poly.entity_id
_entity_poly.type
_entity_poly.pdbx_seq_one_letter_code
_entity_poly.pdbx_strand_id
1 'polypeptide(L)'
;GIQSGLSLTESLAGLSTRGPEVLRPAFTQFKATLYGSGDLTQAIEELKALFAHHGSDQIFEALIISKALGGSELLQILRSLGDFLRQDLALRREIEVKHGWIKNSAHLSAAAPWILLLLLSTQPSTAAAYSTTTGAMILIAGLVMTAIAYIWMNRLGRLPQTPRVFVGVTR
;
A
#
# COMPACT_ATOMS: atom_id res chain seq x y z
N GLY A 1 21.82 11.60 -14.70
CA GLY A 1 22.92 12.22 -13.94
C GLY A 1 24.14 11.30 -13.85
N ILE A 2 24.07 10.18 -13.11
CA ILE A 2 25.22 9.28 -12.89
C ILE A 2 25.72 8.67 -14.21
N GLN A 3 24.86 8.28 -15.12
CA GLN A 3 25.25 7.77 -16.46
C GLN A 3 25.98 8.83 -17.32
N SER A 4 25.74 10.09 -17.07
CA SER A 4 26.42 11.22 -17.77
C SER A 4 27.64 11.73 -17.03
N GLY A 5 28.18 10.96 -16.06
CA GLY A 5 29.43 11.29 -15.36
C GLY A 5 29.27 12.23 -14.15
N LEU A 6 28.07 12.61 -13.79
CA LEU A 6 27.84 13.40 -12.56
C LEU A 6 28.03 12.52 -11.33
N SER A 7 28.57 13.11 -10.27
CA SER A 7 28.65 12.42 -8.98
C SER A 7 27.27 12.08 -8.42
N LEU A 8 27.21 11.10 -7.48
CA LEU A 8 25.96 10.74 -6.78
C LEU A 8 25.34 11.97 -6.11
N THR A 9 26.14 12.74 -5.40
CA THR A 9 25.71 13.95 -4.67
C THR A 9 25.13 15.01 -5.60
N GLU A 10 25.78 15.29 -6.72
CA GLU A 10 25.29 16.23 -7.74
C GLU A 10 24.02 15.73 -8.43
N SER A 11 23.95 14.43 -8.70
CA SER A 11 22.76 13.81 -9.31
C SER A 11 21.54 13.92 -8.40
N LEU A 12 21.70 13.68 -7.09
CA LEU A 12 20.64 13.83 -6.10
C LEU A 12 20.28 15.31 -5.88
N ALA A 13 21.26 16.20 -5.72
CA ALA A 13 21.02 17.63 -5.58
C ALA A 13 20.29 18.21 -6.80
N GLY A 14 20.55 17.69 -7.99
CA GLY A 14 19.87 18.06 -9.24
C GLY A 14 18.37 17.73 -9.27
N LEU A 15 17.89 16.83 -8.41
CA LEU A 15 16.46 16.53 -8.30
C LEU A 15 15.65 17.69 -7.70
N SER A 16 16.30 18.61 -7.00
CA SER A 16 15.65 19.84 -6.51
C SER A 16 15.10 20.71 -7.64
N THR A 17 15.70 20.65 -8.83
CA THR A 17 15.29 21.46 -10.01
C THR A 17 14.68 20.60 -11.12
N ARG A 18 15.26 19.43 -11.38
CA ARG A 18 14.89 18.54 -12.49
C ARG A 18 13.96 17.39 -12.10
N GLY A 19 13.71 17.20 -10.79
CA GLY A 19 12.83 16.17 -10.27
C GLY A 19 11.34 16.49 -10.49
N PRO A 20 10.45 15.49 -10.25
CA PRO A 20 9.01 15.71 -10.20
C PRO A 20 8.64 16.82 -9.21
N GLU A 21 7.63 17.63 -9.53
CA GLU A 21 7.24 18.79 -8.71
C GLU A 21 6.98 18.44 -7.25
N VAL A 22 6.32 17.30 -7.01
CA VAL A 22 5.99 16.80 -5.66
C VAL A 22 7.24 16.53 -4.82
N LEU A 23 8.36 16.16 -5.45
CA LEU A 23 9.61 15.81 -4.76
C LEU A 23 10.58 16.98 -4.61
N ARG A 24 10.42 18.04 -5.41
CA ARG A 24 11.34 19.19 -5.40
C ARG A 24 11.56 19.83 -4.03
N PRO A 25 10.51 20.07 -3.20
CA PRO A 25 10.71 20.65 -1.87
C PRO A 25 11.62 19.82 -0.98
N ALA A 26 11.44 18.49 -0.96
CA ALA A 26 12.26 17.58 -0.19
C ALA A 26 13.72 17.58 -0.65
N PHE A 27 13.94 17.55 -1.97
CA PHE A 27 15.32 17.61 -2.51
C PHE A 27 15.95 19.00 -2.44
N THR A 28 15.17 20.06 -2.28
CA THR A 28 15.70 21.41 -1.99
C THR A 28 16.23 21.46 -0.56
N GLN A 29 15.51 20.89 0.40
CA GLN A 29 15.99 20.75 1.78
C GLN A 29 17.23 19.86 1.83
N PHE A 30 17.21 18.69 1.18
CA PHE A 30 18.38 17.82 1.04
C PHE A 30 19.60 18.56 0.52
N LYS A 31 19.44 19.36 -0.54
CA LYS A 31 20.52 20.16 -1.12
C LYS A 31 21.07 21.17 -0.11
N ALA A 32 20.20 21.84 0.65
CA ALA A 32 20.60 22.81 1.68
C ALA A 32 21.41 22.12 2.79
N THR A 33 20.95 20.99 3.32
CA THR A 33 21.66 20.19 4.34
C THR A 33 23.00 19.68 3.79
N LEU A 34 23.02 19.13 2.57
CA LEU A 34 24.23 18.60 1.94
C LEU A 34 25.33 19.67 1.79
N TYR A 35 24.98 20.86 1.31
CA TYR A 35 25.96 21.94 1.14
C TYR A 35 26.30 22.66 2.46
N GLY A 36 25.42 22.59 3.46
CA GLY A 36 25.67 23.16 4.79
C GLY A 36 26.58 22.29 5.65
N SER A 37 26.33 20.98 5.71
CA SER A 37 27.08 20.03 6.55
C SER A 37 28.23 19.33 5.82
N GLY A 38 28.16 19.20 4.50
CA GLY A 38 29.06 18.38 3.70
C GLY A 38 28.85 16.87 3.86
N ASP A 39 27.88 16.45 4.70
CA ASP A 39 27.62 15.03 4.98
C ASP A 39 26.39 14.53 4.21
N LEU A 40 26.67 13.65 3.23
CA LEU A 40 25.62 12.99 2.45
C LEU A 40 24.74 12.06 3.31
N THR A 41 25.33 11.40 4.30
CA THR A 41 24.59 10.46 5.14
C THR A 41 23.54 11.19 5.96
N GLN A 42 23.95 12.31 6.60
CA GLN A 42 23.00 13.16 7.33
C GLN A 42 21.88 13.68 6.43
N ALA A 43 22.20 14.18 5.24
CA ALA A 43 21.21 14.69 4.32
C ALA A 43 20.23 13.61 3.82
N ILE A 44 20.70 12.38 3.64
CA ILE A 44 19.84 11.22 3.29
C ILE A 44 18.96 10.80 4.47
N GLU A 45 19.47 10.80 5.70
CA GLU A 45 18.67 10.49 6.89
C GLU A 45 17.50 11.47 7.08
N GLU A 46 17.72 12.75 6.82
CA GLU A 46 16.64 13.75 6.82
C GLU A 46 15.60 13.45 5.73
N LEU A 47 16.02 13.04 4.53
CA LEU A 47 15.08 12.59 3.48
C LEU A 47 14.28 11.35 3.91
N LYS A 48 14.91 10.36 4.56
CA LYS A 48 14.21 9.18 5.10
C LYS A 48 13.13 9.58 6.08
N ALA A 49 13.43 10.52 6.99
CA ALA A 49 12.46 11.03 7.95
C ALA A 49 11.28 11.75 7.25
N LEU A 50 11.57 12.51 6.20
CA LEU A 50 10.56 13.27 5.46
C LEU A 50 9.61 12.37 4.67
N PHE A 51 10.15 11.37 3.95
CA PHE A 51 9.34 10.48 3.12
C PHE A 51 8.60 9.42 3.94
N ALA A 52 9.15 8.99 5.05
CA ALA A 52 8.56 8.06 6.02
C ALA A 52 7.90 6.82 5.39
N HIS A 53 8.46 6.29 4.29
CA HIS A 53 7.89 5.18 3.50
C HIS A 53 8.91 4.05 3.31
N HIS A 54 8.47 2.79 3.51
CA HIS A 54 9.33 1.61 3.43
C HIS A 54 10.14 1.49 2.12
N GLY A 55 9.52 1.75 0.97
CA GLY A 55 10.21 1.71 -0.32
C GLY A 55 11.26 2.82 -0.48
N SER A 56 11.02 4.01 0.07
CA SER A 56 11.98 5.10 0.08
C SER A 56 13.16 4.79 0.97
N ASP A 57 12.93 4.19 2.13
CA ASP A 57 13.98 3.78 3.07
C ASP A 57 14.96 2.82 2.41
N GLN A 58 14.47 1.83 1.64
CA GLN A 58 15.32 0.89 0.89
C GLN A 58 16.21 1.58 -0.14
N ILE A 59 15.66 2.56 -0.87
CA ILE A 59 16.43 3.34 -1.86
C ILE A 59 17.52 4.15 -1.16
N PHE A 60 17.18 4.82 -0.08
CA PHE A 60 18.13 5.67 0.65
C PHE A 60 19.22 4.87 1.34
N GLU A 61 18.91 3.70 1.91
CA GLU A 61 19.92 2.77 2.44
C GLU A 61 20.87 2.28 1.34
N ALA A 62 20.33 1.88 0.19
CA ALA A 62 21.15 1.46 -0.93
C ALA A 62 22.10 2.57 -1.41
N LEU A 63 21.67 3.85 -1.35
CA LEU A 63 22.51 5.00 -1.68
C LEU A 63 23.65 5.21 -0.66
N ILE A 64 23.38 5.06 0.63
CA ILE A 64 24.39 5.17 1.69
C ILE A 64 25.43 4.07 1.55
N ILE A 65 25.00 2.82 1.38
CA ILE A 65 25.88 1.66 1.23
C ILE A 65 26.74 1.79 -0.04
N SER A 66 26.15 2.20 -1.15
CA SER A 66 26.88 2.32 -2.42
C SER A 66 27.93 3.44 -2.41
N LYS A 67 27.72 4.51 -1.64
CA LYS A 67 28.76 5.52 -1.39
C LYS A 67 29.97 4.89 -0.69
N ALA A 68 29.72 4.02 0.30
CA ALA A 68 30.78 3.35 1.06
C ALA A 68 31.58 2.33 0.21
N LEU A 69 30.91 1.67 -0.78
CA LEU A 69 31.51 0.66 -1.66
C LEU A 69 32.21 1.22 -2.91
N GLY A 70 32.18 2.55 -3.13
CA GLY A 70 32.94 3.18 -4.23
C GLY A 70 32.17 3.41 -5.53
N GLY A 71 30.84 3.28 -5.54
CA GLY A 71 29.96 3.84 -6.58
C GLY A 71 29.91 3.15 -7.95
N SER A 72 30.85 2.27 -8.30
CA SER A 72 30.89 1.62 -9.62
C SER A 72 29.67 0.72 -9.90
N GLU A 73 29.16 0.05 -8.87
CA GLU A 73 28.01 -0.85 -8.93
C GLU A 73 26.67 -0.16 -8.62
N LEU A 74 26.72 1.09 -8.18
CA LEU A 74 25.53 1.84 -7.76
C LEU A 74 24.42 1.83 -8.82
N LEU A 75 24.78 1.99 -10.07
CA LEU A 75 23.80 2.05 -11.15
C LEU A 75 23.05 0.72 -11.33
N GLN A 76 23.77 -0.39 -11.18
CA GLN A 76 23.19 -1.72 -11.25
C GLN A 76 22.28 -2.00 -10.05
N ILE A 77 22.73 -1.65 -8.84
CA ILE A 77 21.96 -1.77 -7.61
C ILE A 77 20.66 -0.97 -7.69
N LEU A 78 20.75 0.31 -8.13
CA LEU A 78 19.55 1.16 -8.27
C LEU A 78 18.59 0.67 -9.35
N ARG A 79 19.07 0.08 -10.44
CA ARG A 79 18.21 -0.54 -11.46
C ARG A 79 17.49 -1.75 -10.91
N SER A 80 18.22 -2.68 -10.29
CA SER A 80 17.63 -3.88 -9.68
C SER A 80 16.62 -3.54 -8.60
N LEU A 81 16.93 -2.55 -7.75
CA LEU A 81 16.01 -2.08 -6.72
C LEU A 81 14.79 -1.39 -7.33
N GLY A 82 14.98 -0.59 -8.37
CA GLY A 82 13.87 0.04 -9.10
C GLY A 82 12.93 -0.98 -9.76
N ASP A 83 13.49 -2.04 -10.32
CA ASP A 83 12.70 -3.13 -10.93
C ASP A 83 11.97 -3.95 -9.87
N PHE A 84 12.63 -4.24 -8.74
CA PHE A 84 12.01 -4.91 -7.59
C PHE A 84 10.82 -4.08 -7.03
N LEU A 85 10.99 -2.79 -6.83
CA LEU A 85 9.92 -1.93 -6.33
C LEU A 85 8.75 -1.80 -7.32
N ARG A 86 9.02 -1.78 -8.63
CA ARG A 86 7.96 -1.80 -9.64
C ARG A 86 7.18 -3.10 -9.63
N GLN A 87 7.87 -4.24 -9.48
CA GLN A 87 7.23 -5.56 -9.36
C GLN A 87 6.39 -5.64 -8.08
N ASP A 88 6.91 -5.18 -6.93
CA ASP A 88 6.15 -5.16 -5.66
C ASP A 88 4.88 -4.30 -5.78
N LEU A 89 4.99 -3.11 -6.40
CA LEU A 89 3.83 -2.26 -6.65
C LEU A 89 2.82 -2.89 -7.61
N ALA A 90 3.28 -3.57 -8.66
CA ALA A 90 2.40 -4.27 -9.59
C ALA A 90 1.67 -5.42 -8.90
N LEU A 91 2.37 -6.19 -8.08
CA LEU A 91 1.81 -7.29 -7.31
C LEU A 91 0.76 -6.78 -6.30
N ARG A 92 1.04 -5.69 -5.58
CA ARG A 92 0.10 -5.07 -4.65
C ARG A 92 -1.18 -4.61 -5.34
N ARG A 93 -1.06 -3.98 -6.51
CA ARG A 93 -2.21 -3.58 -7.34
C ARG A 93 -3.04 -4.77 -7.80
N GLU A 94 -2.38 -5.85 -8.22
CA GLU A 94 -3.07 -7.09 -8.61
C GLU A 94 -3.85 -7.70 -7.44
N ILE A 95 -3.25 -7.73 -6.25
CA ILE A 95 -3.91 -8.19 -5.01
C ILE A 95 -5.11 -7.30 -4.68
N GLU A 96 -4.98 -5.97 -4.77
CA GLU A 96 -6.09 -5.04 -4.51
C GLU A 96 -7.25 -5.24 -5.48
N VAL A 97 -6.97 -5.43 -6.77
CA VAL A 97 -7.99 -5.70 -7.79
C VAL A 97 -8.70 -7.01 -7.52
N LYS A 98 -7.96 -8.09 -7.23
CA LYS A 98 -8.53 -9.40 -6.87
C LYS A 98 -9.37 -9.33 -5.60
N HIS A 99 -8.90 -8.61 -4.59
CA HIS A 99 -9.67 -8.38 -3.35
C HIS A 99 -10.97 -7.60 -3.59
N GLY A 100 -10.93 -6.59 -4.44
CA GLY A 100 -12.13 -5.83 -4.82
C GLY A 100 -13.17 -6.70 -5.49
N TRP A 101 -12.75 -7.57 -6.40
CA TRP A 101 -13.65 -8.50 -7.10
C TRP A 101 -14.28 -9.53 -6.16
N ILE A 102 -13.49 -10.12 -5.25
CA ILE A 102 -13.98 -11.06 -4.23
C ILE A 102 -15.01 -10.37 -3.31
N LYS A 103 -14.74 -9.14 -2.90
CA LYS A 103 -15.64 -8.36 -2.05
C LYS A 103 -16.99 -8.09 -2.74
N ASN A 104 -16.96 -7.69 -4.00
CA ASN A 104 -18.18 -7.45 -4.78
C ASN A 104 -18.99 -8.74 -5.01
N SER A 105 -18.31 -9.85 -5.30
CA SER A 105 -18.96 -11.17 -5.44
C SER A 105 -19.61 -11.62 -4.14
N ALA A 106 -18.97 -11.38 -3.01
CA ALA A 106 -19.52 -11.71 -1.69
C ALA A 106 -20.77 -10.88 -1.35
N HIS A 107 -20.81 -9.59 -1.71
CA HIS A 107 -22.00 -8.76 -1.55
C HIS A 107 -23.18 -9.30 -2.37
N LEU A 108 -22.91 -9.68 -3.63
CA LEU A 108 -23.93 -10.25 -4.49
C LEU A 108 -24.46 -11.60 -3.95
N SER A 109 -23.53 -12.47 -3.51
CA SER A 109 -23.90 -13.76 -2.89
C SER A 109 -24.70 -13.59 -1.60
N ALA A 110 -24.37 -12.61 -0.77
CA ALA A 110 -25.11 -12.32 0.46
C ALA A 110 -26.49 -11.73 0.17
N ALA A 111 -26.67 -11.00 -0.93
CA ALA A 111 -27.95 -10.42 -1.31
C ALA A 111 -28.90 -11.44 -1.98
N ALA A 112 -28.37 -12.47 -2.64
CA ALA A 112 -29.15 -13.42 -3.43
C ALA A 112 -30.30 -14.11 -2.65
N PRO A 113 -30.11 -14.67 -1.43
CA PRO A 113 -31.19 -15.28 -0.68
C PRO A 113 -32.27 -14.27 -0.29
N TRP A 114 -31.92 -13.02 -0.05
CA TRP A 114 -32.89 -11.98 0.30
C TRP A 114 -33.72 -11.54 -0.90
N ILE A 115 -33.11 -11.46 -2.09
CA ILE A 115 -33.83 -11.21 -3.35
C ILE A 115 -34.79 -12.35 -3.63
N LEU A 116 -34.35 -13.60 -3.45
CA LEU A 116 -35.19 -14.77 -3.64
C LEU A 116 -36.37 -14.80 -2.65
N LEU A 117 -36.10 -14.48 -1.39
CA LEU A 117 -37.13 -14.38 -0.35
C LEU A 117 -38.17 -13.30 -0.68
N LEU A 118 -37.73 -12.16 -1.16
CA LEU A 118 -38.58 -11.05 -1.59
C LEU A 118 -39.48 -11.48 -2.77
N LEU A 119 -38.91 -12.20 -3.73
CA LEU A 119 -39.65 -12.74 -4.87
C LEU A 119 -40.70 -13.79 -4.40
N LEU A 120 -40.32 -14.71 -3.51
CA LEU A 120 -41.20 -15.73 -2.98
C LEU A 120 -42.29 -15.15 -2.07
N SER A 121 -42.06 -14.04 -1.39
CA SER A 121 -43.03 -13.36 -0.54
C SER A 121 -44.23 -12.80 -1.30
N THR A 122 -44.14 -12.70 -2.63
CA THR A 122 -45.30 -12.32 -3.48
C THR A 122 -46.35 -13.43 -3.56
N GLN A 123 -46.00 -14.67 -3.18
CA GLN A 123 -46.95 -15.77 -3.12
C GLN A 123 -47.66 -15.80 -1.75
N PRO A 124 -48.99 -15.81 -1.73
CA PRO A 124 -49.77 -15.74 -0.49
C PRO A 124 -49.46 -16.86 0.51
N SER A 125 -49.19 -18.07 0.01
CA SER A 125 -48.82 -19.23 0.85
C SER A 125 -47.47 -19.05 1.55
N THR A 126 -46.48 -18.48 0.87
CA THR A 126 -45.16 -18.21 1.43
C THR A 126 -45.24 -17.07 2.44
N ALA A 127 -45.92 -16.00 2.12
CA ALA A 127 -46.15 -14.88 3.03
C ALA A 127 -46.83 -15.33 4.34
N ALA A 128 -47.84 -16.21 4.26
CA ALA A 128 -48.52 -16.80 5.43
C ALA A 128 -47.56 -17.67 6.27
N ALA A 129 -46.65 -18.44 5.65
CA ALA A 129 -45.69 -19.26 6.35
C ALA A 129 -44.69 -18.43 7.17
N TYR A 130 -44.17 -17.33 6.58
CA TYR A 130 -43.24 -16.45 7.26
C TYR A 130 -43.86 -15.48 8.28
N SER A 131 -45.19 -15.31 8.25
CA SER A 131 -45.96 -14.57 9.29
C SER A 131 -46.13 -15.34 10.57
N THR A 132 -45.84 -16.66 10.61
CA THR A 132 -45.85 -17.48 11.80
C THR A 132 -44.66 -17.21 12.71
N THR A 133 -44.79 -17.50 14.01
CA THR A 133 -43.68 -17.35 14.97
C THR A 133 -42.43 -18.14 14.54
N THR A 134 -42.61 -19.36 14.02
CA THR A 134 -41.54 -20.20 13.53
C THR A 134 -40.86 -19.60 12.27
N GLY A 135 -41.67 -19.11 11.34
CA GLY A 135 -41.16 -18.42 10.13
C GLY A 135 -40.37 -17.17 10.45
N ALA A 136 -40.84 -16.36 11.40
CA ALA A 136 -40.14 -15.17 11.87
C ALA A 136 -38.78 -15.52 12.53
N MET A 137 -38.73 -16.59 13.35
CA MET A 137 -37.45 -17.05 13.95
C MET A 137 -36.43 -17.48 12.90
N ILE A 138 -36.86 -18.19 11.86
CA ILE A 138 -35.98 -18.60 10.76
C ILE A 138 -35.42 -17.39 10.02
N LEU A 139 -36.21 -16.37 9.76
CA LEU A 139 -35.77 -15.12 9.12
C LEU A 139 -34.76 -14.38 9.99
N ILE A 140 -35.01 -14.26 11.29
CA ILE A 140 -34.07 -13.62 12.22
C ILE A 140 -32.75 -14.39 12.28
N ALA A 141 -32.82 -15.73 12.37
CA ALA A 141 -31.61 -16.57 12.37
C ALA A 141 -30.82 -16.41 11.07
N GLY A 142 -31.45 -16.36 9.90
CA GLY A 142 -30.81 -16.10 8.60
C GLY A 142 -30.15 -14.72 8.54
N LEU A 143 -30.80 -13.69 9.07
CA LEU A 143 -30.27 -12.35 9.15
C LEU A 143 -29.00 -12.30 10.03
N VAL A 144 -29.05 -12.89 11.21
CA VAL A 144 -27.92 -12.96 12.14
C VAL A 144 -26.76 -13.72 11.53
N MET A 145 -26.99 -14.86 10.90
CA MET A 145 -25.95 -15.63 10.21
C MET A 145 -25.31 -14.83 9.07
N THR A 146 -26.10 -14.12 8.28
CA THR A 146 -25.60 -13.26 7.21
C THR A 146 -24.74 -12.13 7.77
N ALA A 147 -25.15 -11.51 8.86
CA ALA A 147 -24.39 -10.46 9.53
C ALA A 147 -23.05 -10.98 10.08
N ILE A 148 -23.06 -12.14 10.74
CA ILE A 148 -21.84 -12.78 11.25
C ILE A 148 -20.88 -13.10 10.10
N ALA A 149 -21.36 -13.73 9.04
CA ALA A 149 -20.55 -14.05 7.87
C ALA A 149 -19.93 -12.79 7.24
N TYR A 150 -20.71 -11.71 7.15
CA TYR A 150 -20.23 -10.42 6.62
C TYR A 150 -19.14 -9.78 7.49
N ILE A 151 -19.33 -9.80 8.82
CA ILE A 151 -18.33 -9.29 9.77
C ILE A 151 -17.02 -10.08 9.66
N TRP A 152 -17.11 -11.42 9.61
CA TRP A 152 -15.94 -12.29 9.47
C TRP A 152 -15.21 -12.05 8.17
N MET A 153 -15.93 -11.97 7.06
CA MET A 153 -15.34 -11.66 5.76
C MET A 153 -14.59 -10.32 5.76
N ASN A 154 -15.19 -9.30 6.36
CA ASN A 154 -14.59 -7.97 6.43
C ASN A 154 -13.36 -7.93 7.37
N ARG A 155 -13.33 -8.80 8.38
CA ARG A 155 -12.20 -8.91 9.30
C ARG A 155 -11.03 -9.70 8.71
N LEU A 156 -11.32 -10.78 7.98
CA LEU A 156 -10.31 -11.59 7.27
C LEU A 156 -9.72 -10.87 6.04
N GLY A 157 -10.50 -10.00 5.40
CA GLY A 157 -10.07 -9.23 4.24
C GLY A 157 -9.15 -8.04 4.52
N ARG A 158 -8.77 -7.80 5.79
CA ARG A 158 -7.78 -6.75 6.14
C ARG A 158 -6.38 -7.30 5.97
N LEU A 159 -5.68 -6.83 4.91
CA LEU A 159 -4.27 -7.14 4.71
C LEU A 159 -3.43 -6.46 5.80
N PRO A 160 -2.50 -7.17 6.45
CA PRO A 160 -1.54 -6.57 7.36
C PRO A 160 -0.64 -5.60 6.59
N GLN A 161 -0.49 -4.38 7.10
CA GLN A 161 0.49 -3.43 6.57
C GLN A 161 1.89 -3.89 6.97
N THR A 162 2.82 -3.91 6.01
CA THR A 162 4.22 -4.23 6.29
C THR A 162 4.82 -3.18 7.22
N PRO A 163 5.36 -3.58 8.41
CA PRO A 163 6.00 -2.64 9.31
C PRO A 163 7.26 -2.03 8.66
N ARG A 164 7.57 -0.77 8.99
CA ARG A 164 8.84 -0.15 8.60
C ARG A 164 9.98 -0.83 9.35
N VAL A 165 10.92 -1.42 8.61
CA VAL A 165 12.08 -2.14 9.19
C VAL A 165 13.24 -1.19 9.48
N PHE A 166 13.38 -0.13 8.68
CA PHE A 166 14.46 0.86 8.79
C PHE A 166 13.97 2.15 9.46
N VAL A 167 13.62 2.08 10.71
CA VAL A 167 13.42 3.28 11.53
C VAL A 167 14.80 3.67 12.06
N GLY A 168 15.29 4.85 11.67
CA GLY A 168 16.57 5.36 12.16
C GLY A 168 16.58 5.33 13.69
N VAL A 169 17.61 4.69 14.26
CA VAL A 169 17.86 4.75 15.70
C VAL A 169 18.33 6.16 16.00
N THR A 170 17.39 7.01 16.44
CA THR A 170 17.76 8.28 17.07
C THR A 170 18.55 7.97 18.33
N ARG A 171 19.86 8.13 18.23
CA ARG A 171 20.73 8.29 19.40
C ARG A 171 20.90 9.75 19.68
#